data_bef0c58e973f167949d9ceb50f39b510
#
_entry.id   bef0c58e973f167949d9ceb50f39b510
#
_cell.length_a   1.000
_cell.length_b   1.000
_cell.length_c   1.000
_cell.angle_alpha   90.00
_cell.angle_beta   90.00
_cell.angle_gamma   90.00
#
_symmetry.space_group_name_H-M   'P 1'
#
loop_
_entity.id
_entity.type
_entity.pdbx_description
1 polymer ?
#
loop_
_entity_poly.entity_id
_entity_poly.type
_entity_poly.pdbx_seq_one_letter_code
_entity_poly.pdbx_strand_id
1 'polypeptide(L)'
;MYPFTSYVKLQDAYANENSKVGSWKLIGYIAPGEVDASSEGAYKSATSAFNYFESFTEGGTAAAWGADNIGKLNECGVGTAAAVANSHWSVTATPAGANDDAASVGEVKYKATVATDCEALTPSFTKIGNTSAAGS
;
A
#
# COMPACT_ATOMS: atom_id res chain seq x y z
N MET A 1 2.19 -12.28 6.97
CA MET A 1 1.38 -11.11 6.61
C MET A 1 1.96 -10.41 5.38
N TYR A 2 1.50 -10.81 4.21
CA TYR A 2 1.97 -10.17 2.98
C TYR A 2 0.84 -9.98 1.96
N PRO A 3 -0.33 -9.43 2.39
CA PRO A 3 -1.41 -9.18 1.45
C PRO A 3 -1.08 -8.11 0.41
N PHE A 4 -0.05 -7.29 0.69
CA PHE A 4 0.38 -6.26 -0.24
C PHE A 4 1.01 -6.82 -1.52
N THR A 5 1.39 -8.11 -1.53
CA THR A 5 1.97 -8.71 -2.72
C THR A 5 0.99 -8.69 -3.89
N SER A 6 -0.26 -9.02 -3.61
CA SER A 6 -1.31 -8.95 -4.63
C SER A 6 -1.57 -7.51 -5.04
N TYR A 7 -1.52 -6.60 -4.08
CA TYR A 7 -1.71 -5.18 -4.35
C TYR A 7 -0.68 -4.67 -5.37
N VAL A 8 0.59 -5.01 -5.15
CA VAL A 8 1.66 -4.58 -6.05
C VAL A 8 1.46 -5.14 -7.45
N LYS A 9 1.14 -6.43 -7.56
CA LYS A 9 0.93 -7.06 -8.86
C LYS A 9 -0.22 -6.44 -9.62
N LEU A 10 -1.31 -6.15 -8.92
CA LEU A 10 -2.49 -5.58 -9.56
C LEU A 10 -2.24 -4.13 -9.99
N GLN A 11 -1.50 -3.37 -9.17
CA GLN A 11 -1.13 -2.01 -9.57
C GLN A 11 -0.24 -2.02 -10.81
N ASP A 12 0.72 -2.94 -10.85
CA ASP A 12 1.60 -3.04 -12.01
C ASP A 12 0.81 -3.35 -13.28
N ALA A 13 -0.13 -4.28 -13.21
CA ALA A 13 -0.95 -4.62 -14.35
C ALA A 13 -1.81 -3.44 -14.80
N TYR A 14 -2.40 -2.74 -13.84
CA TYR A 14 -3.23 -1.58 -14.14
C TYR A 14 -2.41 -0.47 -14.80
N ALA A 15 -1.22 -0.20 -14.27
CA ALA A 15 -0.37 0.86 -14.78
C ALA A 15 0.16 0.54 -16.19
N ASN A 16 0.42 -0.73 -16.47
CA ASN A 16 0.85 -1.12 -17.81
C ASN A 16 -0.19 -0.78 -18.87
N GLU A 17 -1.47 -0.83 -18.50
CA GLU A 17 -2.54 -0.56 -19.45
C GLU A 17 -2.96 0.91 -19.47
N ASN A 18 -2.85 1.57 -18.32
CA ASN A 18 -3.46 2.89 -18.15
C ASN A 18 -2.47 4.02 -17.87
N SER A 19 -1.22 3.71 -17.63
CA SER A 19 -0.15 4.69 -17.31
C SER A 19 -0.47 5.49 -16.05
N LYS A 20 -1.22 4.93 -15.14
CA LYS A 20 -1.54 5.54 -13.86
C LYS A 20 -1.84 4.44 -12.86
N VAL A 21 -1.89 4.82 -11.59
CA VAL A 21 -2.26 3.86 -10.54
C VAL A 21 -3.75 3.91 -10.29
N GLY A 22 -4.29 2.88 -9.66
CA GLY A 22 -5.72 2.80 -9.42
C GLY A 22 -6.05 2.53 -7.97
N SER A 23 -7.31 2.79 -7.62
CA SER A 23 -7.84 2.43 -6.31
C SER A 23 -8.01 0.92 -6.23
N TRP A 24 -8.28 0.40 -5.04
CA TRP A 24 -8.56 -1.03 -4.86
C TRP A 24 -9.61 -1.51 -5.86
N LYS A 25 -10.68 -0.71 -6.03
CA LYS A 25 -11.75 -1.09 -6.95
C LYS A 25 -11.25 -1.15 -8.38
N LEU A 26 -10.47 -0.16 -8.80
CA LEU A 26 -10.00 -0.08 -10.18
C LEU A 26 -9.04 -1.21 -10.53
N ILE A 27 -8.17 -1.57 -9.60
CA ILE A 27 -7.20 -2.63 -9.86
C ILE A 27 -7.74 -4.02 -9.54
N GLY A 28 -8.92 -4.11 -8.93
CA GLY A 28 -9.50 -5.39 -8.57
C GLY A 28 -8.91 -6.01 -7.32
N TYR A 29 -8.30 -5.21 -6.46
CA TYR A 29 -7.71 -5.72 -5.23
C TYR A 29 -8.77 -5.93 -4.16
N ILE A 30 -8.73 -7.09 -3.52
CA ILE A 30 -9.61 -7.42 -2.40
C ILE A 30 -8.73 -7.67 -1.19
N ALA A 31 -8.82 -6.79 -0.21
CA ALA A 31 -8.04 -6.92 1.02
C ALA A 31 -8.58 -8.06 1.86
N PRO A 32 -7.73 -8.64 2.74
CA PRO A 32 -8.19 -9.72 3.62
C PRO A 32 -9.31 -9.23 4.54
N GLY A 33 -10.22 -10.14 4.87
CA GLY A 33 -11.27 -9.86 5.84
C GLY A 33 -12.50 -9.26 5.22
N GLU A 34 -13.29 -8.60 6.05
CA GLU A 34 -14.51 -7.94 5.61
C GLU A 34 -14.19 -6.56 5.07
N VAL A 35 -14.60 -6.31 3.84
CA VAL A 35 -14.29 -5.05 3.16
C VAL A 35 -15.45 -4.09 3.30
N ASP A 36 -15.16 -2.88 3.77
CA ASP A 36 -16.11 -1.78 3.75
C ASP A 36 -15.86 -0.99 2.48
N ALA A 37 -16.71 -1.18 1.50
CA ALA A 37 -16.57 -0.56 0.19
C ALA A 37 -17.52 0.64 0.02
N SER A 38 -17.86 1.29 1.11
CA SER A 38 -18.82 2.40 1.06
C SER A 38 -18.22 3.67 0.47
N SER A 39 -16.90 3.82 0.50
CA SER A 39 -16.26 5.04 0.00
C SER A 39 -15.17 4.66 -0.99
N GLU A 40 -15.48 4.73 -2.27
CA GLU A 40 -14.50 4.41 -3.31
C GLU A 40 -13.26 5.29 -3.16
N GLY A 41 -12.09 4.67 -3.24
CA GLY A 41 -10.83 5.37 -3.02
C GLY A 41 -10.41 5.42 -1.56
N ALA A 42 -11.28 4.98 -0.66
CA ALA A 42 -10.99 4.95 0.77
C ALA A 42 -11.59 3.70 1.39
N TYR A 43 -11.53 2.58 0.67
CA TYR A 43 -12.02 1.31 1.18
C TYR A 43 -11.20 0.87 2.38
N LYS A 44 -11.84 0.14 3.26
CA LYS A 44 -11.21 -0.40 4.45
C LYS A 44 -11.56 -1.88 4.56
N SER A 45 -10.73 -2.61 5.29
CA SER A 45 -10.99 -4.01 5.55
C SER A 45 -10.42 -4.36 6.91
N ALA A 46 -10.93 -5.41 7.50
CA ALA A 46 -10.44 -5.84 8.81
C ALA A 46 -10.49 -7.36 8.93
N THR A 47 -9.43 -7.90 9.50
CA THR A 47 -9.41 -9.27 9.99
C THR A 47 -9.42 -9.20 11.51
N SER A 48 -9.29 -10.35 12.19
CA SER A 48 -9.20 -10.34 13.65
C SER A 48 -7.89 -9.73 14.15
N ALA A 49 -6.89 -9.62 13.30
CA ALA A 49 -5.55 -9.18 13.69
C ALA A 49 -5.15 -7.82 13.13
N PHE A 50 -5.67 -7.45 11.98
CA PHE A 50 -5.24 -6.23 11.28
C PHE A 50 -6.40 -5.47 10.67
N ASN A 51 -6.25 -4.14 10.63
CA ASN A 51 -7.07 -3.28 9.81
C ASN A 51 -6.26 -2.92 8.56
N TYR A 52 -6.94 -2.83 7.42
CA TYR A 52 -6.33 -2.47 6.15
C TYR A 52 -7.03 -1.26 5.57
N PHE A 53 -6.27 -0.39 4.91
CA PHE A 53 -6.80 0.86 4.39
C PHE A 53 -6.25 1.13 3.01
N GLU A 54 -7.02 1.86 2.20
CA GLU A 54 -6.50 2.42 0.96
C GLU A 54 -6.58 3.94 1.00
N SER A 55 -5.76 4.56 0.16
CA SER A 55 -5.85 5.97 -0.15
C SER A 55 -5.64 6.10 -1.64
N PHE A 56 -6.37 6.98 -2.29
CA PHE A 56 -6.29 7.13 -3.73
C PHE A 56 -6.51 8.58 -4.11
N THR A 57 -5.61 9.11 -4.94
CA THR A 57 -5.74 10.46 -5.47
C THR A 57 -6.45 10.38 -6.82
N GLU A 58 -7.54 11.08 -6.94
CA GLU A 58 -8.32 11.09 -8.19
C GLU A 58 -7.44 11.49 -9.35
N GLY A 59 -7.61 10.80 -10.46
CA GLY A 59 -6.76 11.00 -11.62
C GLY A 59 -5.65 9.97 -11.73
N GLY A 60 -5.42 9.19 -10.68
CA GLY A 60 -4.44 8.10 -10.74
C GLY A 60 -3.01 8.54 -10.58
N THR A 61 -2.77 9.64 -9.87
CA THR A 61 -1.41 10.14 -9.65
C THR A 61 -0.79 9.59 -8.39
N ALA A 62 -1.58 9.02 -7.49
CA ALA A 62 -1.05 8.38 -6.29
C ALA A 62 -2.09 7.43 -5.71
N ALA A 63 -1.63 6.33 -5.16
CA ALA A 63 -2.47 5.38 -4.43
C ALA A 63 -1.64 4.81 -3.29
N ALA A 64 -2.30 4.32 -2.26
CA ALA A 64 -1.59 3.78 -1.11
C ALA A 64 -2.36 2.64 -0.48
N TRP A 65 -1.62 1.76 0.15
CA TRP A 65 -2.12 0.63 0.93
C TRP A 65 -1.52 0.76 2.33
N GLY A 66 -2.32 0.51 3.33
CA GLY A 66 -1.82 0.54 4.70
C GLY A 66 -2.39 -0.58 5.52
N ALA A 67 -1.68 -0.94 6.58
CA ALA A 67 -2.12 -1.95 7.52
C ALA A 67 -1.74 -1.53 8.92
N ASP A 68 -2.59 -1.87 9.89
CA ASP A 68 -2.33 -1.55 11.28
C ASP A 68 -2.81 -2.72 12.14
N ASN A 69 -2.02 -3.06 13.13
CA ASN A 69 -2.37 -4.18 14.00
C ASN A 69 -3.43 -3.78 15.02
N ILE A 70 -4.36 -4.70 15.26
CA ILE A 70 -5.44 -4.46 16.22
C ILE A 70 -4.94 -4.70 17.63
N GLY A 71 -4.12 -5.74 17.81
CA GLY A 71 -3.54 -6.05 19.12
C GLY A 71 -2.05 -5.81 19.14
N LYS A 72 -1.50 -5.70 20.34
CA LYS A 72 -0.06 -5.51 20.48
C LYS A 72 0.69 -6.74 19.99
N LEU A 73 1.75 -6.53 19.23
CA LEU A 73 2.60 -7.59 18.68
C LEU A 73 4.03 -7.35 19.13
N ASN A 74 4.45 -8.04 20.17
CA ASN A 74 5.78 -7.83 20.75
C ASN A 74 5.96 -6.35 21.10
N GLU A 75 6.94 -5.69 20.50
CA GLU A 75 7.19 -4.28 20.77
C GLU A 75 6.35 -3.35 19.88
N CYS A 76 5.63 -3.94 18.93
CA CYS A 76 4.75 -3.17 18.05
C CYS A 76 3.43 -2.91 18.78
N GLY A 77 3.27 -1.71 19.26
CA GLY A 77 2.08 -1.36 20.06
C GLY A 77 0.80 -1.43 19.26
N VAL A 78 -0.31 -1.35 19.95
CA VAL A 78 -1.62 -1.39 19.32
C VAL A 78 -1.74 -0.28 18.29
N GLY A 79 -2.23 -0.61 17.10
CA GLY A 79 -2.43 0.37 16.07
C GLY A 79 -3.66 1.23 16.35
N THR A 80 -3.57 2.49 16.03
CA THR A 80 -4.68 3.42 16.24
C THR A 80 -5.05 4.17 14.98
N ALA A 81 -4.49 3.77 13.84
CA ALA A 81 -4.76 4.47 12.59
C ALA A 81 -6.20 4.26 12.13
N ALA A 82 -6.75 5.28 11.50
CA ALA A 82 -8.07 5.21 10.88
C ALA A 82 -7.96 5.26 9.36
N ALA A 83 -6.75 5.38 8.83
CA ALA A 83 -6.49 5.48 7.40
C ALA A 83 -5.04 5.10 7.15
N VAL A 84 -4.61 5.14 5.89
CA VAL A 84 -3.21 4.85 5.55
C VAL A 84 -2.25 5.72 6.35
N ALA A 85 -2.60 6.99 6.51
CA ALA A 85 -1.80 7.88 7.33
C ALA A 85 -1.77 7.36 8.77
N ASN A 86 -0.58 7.28 9.34
CA ASN A 86 -0.35 6.79 10.70
C ASN A 86 -0.52 5.29 10.88
N SER A 87 -0.77 4.53 9.81
CA SER A 87 -0.76 3.07 9.90
C SER A 87 0.68 2.60 10.09
N HIS A 88 0.86 1.47 10.76
CA HIS A 88 2.20 0.97 11.04
C HIS A 88 2.91 0.50 9.78
N TRP A 89 2.18 -0.02 8.80
CA TRP A 89 2.74 -0.44 7.51
C TRP A 89 2.03 0.33 6.42
N SER A 90 2.78 0.84 5.44
CA SER A 90 2.17 1.49 4.29
C SER A 90 3.02 1.31 3.05
N VAL A 91 2.34 1.22 1.91
CA VAL A 91 2.98 1.18 0.60
C VAL A 91 2.32 2.25 -0.24
N THR A 92 3.10 3.18 -0.75
CA THR A 92 2.58 4.18 -1.68
C THR A 92 2.99 3.80 -3.10
N ALA A 93 2.08 4.03 -4.03
CA ALA A 93 2.29 3.74 -5.44
C ALA A 93 2.07 5.00 -6.25
N THR A 94 3.04 5.36 -7.08
CA THR A 94 2.93 6.50 -7.98
C THR A 94 3.34 6.06 -9.37
N PRO A 95 2.67 6.56 -10.42
CA PRO A 95 3.09 6.21 -11.77
C PRO A 95 4.39 6.90 -12.12
N ALA A 96 5.23 6.21 -12.88
CA ALA A 96 6.47 6.80 -13.34
C ALA A 96 6.17 7.91 -14.35
N GLY A 97 6.83 9.03 -14.19
CA GLY A 97 6.69 10.16 -15.10
C GLY A 97 7.80 10.16 -16.14
N ALA A 98 7.62 11.03 -17.13
CA ALA A 98 8.58 11.14 -18.20
C ALA A 98 9.95 11.62 -17.71
N ASN A 99 9.99 12.24 -16.55
CA ASN A 99 11.25 12.78 -16.01
C ASN A 99 11.94 11.81 -15.06
N ASP A 100 11.40 10.61 -14.88
CA ASP A 100 12.02 9.61 -14.01
C ASP A 100 13.07 8.84 -14.79
N ASP A 101 14.31 8.92 -14.31
CA ASP A 101 15.43 8.33 -15.04
C ASP A 101 15.34 6.83 -15.15
N ALA A 102 14.81 6.17 -14.14
CA ALA A 102 14.89 4.73 -14.06
C ALA A 102 13.62 4.02 -14.47
N ALA A 103 12.61 4.74 -14.93
CA ALA A 103 11.32 4.13 -15.15
C ALA A 103 10.74 4.52 -16.49
N SER A 104 10.01 3.59 -17.09
CA SER A 104 9.27 3.83 -18.32
C SER A 104 7.85 4.20 -17.98
N VAL A 105 7.20 4.87 -18.93
CA VAL A 105 5.77 5.13 -18.82
C VAL A 105 5.05 3.79 -18.66
N GLY A 106 4.14 3.73 -17.72
CA GLY A 106 3.41 2.50 -17.41
C GLY A 106 4.00 1.71 -16.24
N GLU A 107 5.14 2.13 -15.73
CA GLU A 107 5.69 1.51 -14.53
C GLU A 107 5.19 2.23 -13.29
N VAL A 108 5.27 1.53 -12.15
CA VAL A 108 4.84 2.08 -10.86
C VAL A 108 6.05 2.16 -9.95
N LYS A 109 6.17 3.27 -9.26
CA LYS A 109 7.19 3.45 -8.22
C LYS A 109 6.53 3.23 -6.87
N TYR A 110 7.12 2.37 -6.06
CA TYR A 110 6.58 2.03 -4.74
C TYR A 110 7.51 2.51 -3.65
N LYS A 111 6.93 2.95 -2.56
CA LYS A 111 7.68 3.25 -1.35
C LYS A 111 6.97 2.59 -0.18
N ALA A 112 7.68 1.71 0.51
CA ALA A 112 7.14 0.99 1.66
C ALA A 112 7.72 1.59 2.93
N THR A 113 6.87 1.79 3.94
CA THR A 113 7.26 2.36 5.21
C THR A 113 6.69 1.51 6.33
N VAL A 114 7.45 1.33 7.39
CA VAL A 114 6.99 0.61 8.58
C VAL A 114 7.42 1.37 9.82
N ALA A 115 6.55 1.36 10.84
CA ALA A 115 6.88 2.00 12.12
C ALA A 115 8.07 1.31 12.76
N THR A 116 8.92 2.07 13.42
CA THR A 116 10.17 1.56 13.97
C THR A 116 9.95 0.36 14.89
N ASP A 117 8.95 0.43 15.76
CA ASP A 117 8.69 -0.64 16.72
C ASP A 117 8.12 -1.89 16.07
N CYS A 118 7.66 -1.79 14.84
CA CYS A 118 7.05 -2.89 14.11
C CYS A 118 7.99 -3.50 13.07
N GLU A 119 9.12 -2.88 12.84
CA GLU A 119 10.02 -3.28 11.76
C GLU A 119 10.51 -4.72 11.89
N ALA A 120 10.74 -5.16 13.12
CA ALA A 120 11.24 -6.52 13.34
C ALA A 120 10.24 -7.60 12.92
N LEU A 121 8.97 -7.28 12.84
CA LEU A 121 7.94 -8.24 12.41
C LEU A 121 7.99 -8.48 10.90
N THR A 122 8.47 -7.51 10.14
CA THR A 122 8.54 -7.59 8.68
C THR A 122 9.85 -6.96 8.21
N PRO A 123 11.00 -7.62 8.46
CA PRO A 123 12.30 -6.97 8.21
C PRO A 123 12.54 -6.55 6.76
N SER A 124 11.90 -7.21 5.81
CA SER A 124 12.10 -6.90 4.39
C SER A 124 11.04 -5.98 3.81
N PHE A 125 10.13 -5.49 4.65
CA PHE A 125 8.99 -4.72 4.13
C PHE A 125 9.41 -3.47 3.38
N THR A 126 10.41 -2.74 3.91
CA THR A 126 10.84 -1.49 3.28
C THR A 126 11.61 -1.70 1.98
N LYS A 127 11.90 -2.96 1.64
CA LYS A 127 12.59 -3.28 0.39
C LYS A 127 11.64 -3.61 -0.74
N ILE A 128 10.35 -3.41 -0.53
CA ILE A 128 9.35 -3.67 -1.55
C ILE A 128 9.43 -2.63 -2.64
N GLY A 129 9.31 -3.11 -3.87
CA GLY A 129 9.19 -2.23 -5.00
C GLY A 129 10.50 -1.76 -5.55
N ASN A 130 10.41 -0.94 -6.57
CA ASN A 130 11.57 -0.47 -7.31
C ASN A 130 12.13 0.85 -6.77
N THR A 131 11.53 1.39 -5.72
CA THR A 131 12.03 2.60 -5.09
C THR A 131 12.79 2.29 -3.81
N SER A 132 12.98 1.03 -3.51
CA SER A 132 13.65 0.64 -2.28
C SER A 132 15.05 1.21 -2.20
N ALA A 133 15.70 1.36 -3.33
CA ALA A 133 17.04 1.95 -3.33
C ALA A 133 16.99 3.36 -2.77
N ALA A 134 15.98 4.11 -3.14
CA ALA A 134 15.84 5.46 -2.64
C ALA A 134 15.35 5.45 -1.19
N GLY A 135 14.53 4.49 -0.87
CA GLY A 135 14.01 4.37 0.47
C GLY A 135 14.97 3.69 1.43
N SER A 136 15.92 3.05 0.89
CA SER A 136 16.87 2.34 1.70
C SER A 136 17.93 3.29 2.21
#